data_9615d8d7a4a97691aac12274fba2856d
#
_entry.id   9615d8d7a4a97691aac12274fba2856d
#
_cell.length_a   1.000
_cell.length_b   1.000
_cell.length_c   1.000
_cell.angle_alpha   90.00
_cell.angle_beta   90.00
_cell.angle_gamma   90.00
#
_symmetry.space_group_name_H-M   'P 1'
#
loop_
_entity.id
_entity.type
_entity.pdbx_description
1 polymer ?
#
loop_
_entity_poly.entity_id
_entity_poly.type
_entity_poly.pdbx_seq_one_letter_code
_entity_poly.pdbx_strand_id
1 'polypeptide(L)'
;MDPRLATLLDILERSPAFRQSPSAARLRQVAAQSPGTSVQITITPDQQIQTQACPPDAPVLLRHYLSSASYPGMAPGDRWLDVGQAEWVLEPYWILSAAAEQHFQGQLVGRLILGHGLGSPRGSWPLAATFNGAACLALESDAEVLKARLRQGWIDFQVNHLDEALRILKNAVRKQQAITVGLEADAAQTIATLARIGVVPDLALVFNRDESASRHDPALRAGLRALENLGTVLFAFASPRSAGAWPGCVPYDLQPMLRRGLGPLRWLIPQAGPRDMTRLDARLAETFVADMPLARWLQTYSRRFRDALIPSRAVWLDANQFAAWQTVLAGEISARNLPDPVLFCRDEIQEHGGRISYFVFPSA
;
A
#
# COMPACT_ATOMS: atom_id res chain seq x y z
N MET A 1 -27.58 -5.65 -21.26
CA MET A 1 -26.57 -5.34 -20.19
C MET A 1 -25.61 -4.32 -20.76
N ASP A 2 -25.32 -3.27 -20.02
CA ASP A 2 -24.27 -2.30 -20.38
C ASP A 2 -22.92 -3.05 -20.54
N PRO A 3 -22.22 -2.92 -21.67
CA PRO A 3 -20.96 -3.63 -21.92
C PRO A 3 -19.89 -3.37 -20.85
N ARG A 4 -19.87 -2.14 -20.30
CA ARG A 4 -18.94 -1.76 -19.24
C ARG A 4 -19.24 -2.51 -17.93
N LEU A 5 -20.54 -2.67 -17.61
CA LEU A 5 -20.98 -3.42 -16.44
C LEU A 5 -20.65 -4.92 -16.61
N ALA A 6 -20.81 -5.47 -17.80
CA ALA A 6 -20.41 -6.84 -18.10
C ALA A 6 -18.91 -7.05 -17.88
N THR A 7 -18.11 -6.13 -18.41
CA THR A 7 -16.64 -6.12 -18.22
C THR A 7 -16.26 -6.00 -16.75
N LEU A 8 -16.89 -5.08 -16.01
CA LEU A 8 -16.65 -4.92 -14.58
C LEU A 8 -16.90 -6.23 -13.84
N LEU A 9 -18.05 -6.87 -14.08
CA LEU A 9 -18.41 -8.11 -13.41
C LEU A 9 -17.44 -9.25 -13.76
N ASP A 10 -17.05 -9.40 -15.03
CA ASP A 10 -16.08 -10.42 -15.45
C ASP A 10 -14.75 -10.29 -14.70
N ILE A 11 -14.27 -9.06 -14.51
CA ILE A 11 -13.05 -8.80 -13.76
C ILE A 11 -13.23 -9.08 -12.27
N LEU A 12 -14.33 -8.60 -11.67
CA LEU A 12 -14.62 -8.81 -10.24
C LEU A 12 -14.80 -10.29 -9.90
N GLU A 13 -15.37 -11.08 -10.83
CA GLU A 13 -15.55 -12.54 -10.66
C GLU A 13 -14.21 -13.30 -10.48
N ARG A 14 -13.11 -12.74 -10.87
CA ARG A 14 -11.78 -13.32 -10.64
C ARG A 14 -11.35 -13.20 -9.17
N SER A 15 -11.91 -12.23 -8.44
CA SER A 15 -11.61 -12.01 -7.02
C SER A 15 -12.36 -13.00 -6.13
N PRO A 16 -11.66 -13.75 -5.24
CA PRO A 16 -12.31 -14.57 -4.23
C PRO A 16 -13.19 -13.75 -3.29
N ALA A 17 -12.75 -12.56 -2.90
CA ALA A 17 -13.51 -11.66 -2.02
C ALA A 17 -14.85 -11.24 -2.64
N PHE A 18 -14.86 -10.95 -3.95
CA PHE A 18 -16.12 -10.65 -4.67
C PHE A 18 -17.03 -11.88 -4.70
N ARG A 19 -16.53 -13.04 -5.09
CA ARG A 19 -17.34 -14.28 -5.19
C ARG A 19 -17.99 -14.68 -3.87
N GLN A 20 -17.30 -14.40 -2.75
CA GLN A 20 -17.80 -14.66 -1.39
C GLN A 20 -18.69 -13.54 -0.85
N SER A 21 -18.74 -12.40 -1.52
CA SER A 21 -19.55 -11.26 -1.10
C SER A 21 -21.06 -11.57 -1.20
N PRO A 22 -21.85 -11.22 -0.18
CA PRO A 22 -23.31 -11.33 -0.24
C PRO A 22 -23.93 -10.59 -1.42
N SER A 23 -23.27 -9.53 -1.88
CA SER A 23 -23.76 -8.70 -2.98
C SER A 23 -23.52 -9.30 -4.37
N ALA A 24 -22.59 -10.26 -4.53
CA ALA A 24 -22.18 -10.77 -5.83
C ALA A 24 -23.35 -11.38 -6.64
N ALA A 25 -24.14 -12.28 -6.03
CA ALA A 25 -25.26 -12.92 -6.69
C ALA A 25 -26.33 -11.89 -7.15
N ARG A 26 -26.60 -10.92 -6.29
CA ARG A 26 -27.59 -9.87 -6.58
C ARG A 26 -27.11 -8.88 -7.64
N LEU A 27 -25.82 -8.55 -7.66
CA LEU A 27 -25.23 -7.75 -8.73
C LEU A 27 -25.34 -8.42 -10.10
N ARG A 28 -25.11 -9.74 -10.19
CA ARG A 28 -25.32 -10.52 -11.42
C ARG A 28 -26.78 -10.45 -11.87
N GLN A 29 -27.71 -10.60 -10.95
CA GLN A 29 -29.14 -10.51 -11.25
C GLN A 29 -29.51 -9.13 -11.78
N VAL A 30 -29.10 -8.06 -11.12
CA VAL A 30 -29.33 -6.67 -11.55
C VAL A 30 -28.74 -6.40 -12.91
N ALA A 31 -27.50 -6.83 -13.15
CA ALA A 31 -26.86 -6.69 -14.45
C ALA A 31 -27.61 -7.40 -15.56
N ALA A 32 -28.13 -8.60 -15.31
CA ALA A 32 -28.93 -9.36 -16.28
C ALA A 32 -30.28 -8.70 -16.58
N GLN A 33 -30.88 -8.03 -15.61
CA GLN A 33 -32.17 -7.35 -15.74
C GLN A 33 -32.09 -5.94 -16.34
N SER A 34 -30.90 -5.42 -16.61
CA SER A 34 -30.66 -4.07 -17.16
C SER A 34 -30.22 -4.13 -18.64
N PRO A 35 -31.03 -4.62 -19.58
CA PRO A 35 -30.62 -4.77 -20.97
C PRO A 35 -30.52 -3.40 -21.66
N GLY A 36 -29.31 -3.08 -22.13
CA GLY A 36 -29.09 -1.95 -23.03
C GLY A 36 -29.11 -0.55 -22.41
N THR A 37 -29.35 -0.43 -21.11
CA THR A 37 -29.39 0.87 -20.40
C THR A 37 -28.13 1.06 -19.57
N SER A 38 -27.53 2.24 -19.63
CA SER A 38 -26.47 2.62 -18.72
C SER A 38 -27.02 2.83 -17.30
N VAL A 39 -26.58 2.05 -16.37
CA VAL A 39 -27.01 2.13 -14.97
C VAL A 39 -25.83 2.33 -14.04
N GLN A 40 -26.02 3.22 -13.08
CA GLN A 40 -25.17 3.31 -11.91
C GLN A 40 -25.75 2.43 -10.80
N ILE A 41 -24.92 1.60 -10.20
CA ILE A 41 -25.28 0.70 -9.11
C ILE A 41 -24.71 1.25 -7.82
N THR A 42 -25.52 1.25 -6.78
CA THR A 42 -25.08 1.62 -5.41
C THR A 42 -25.37 0.46 -4.47
N ILE A 43 -24.37 0.02 -3.73
CA ILE A 43 -24.50 -0.93 -2.61
C ILE A 43 -24.37 -0.13 -1.32
N THR A 44 -25.41 -0.17 -0.53
CA THR A 44 -25.46 0.52 0.77
C THR A 44 -24.73 -0.27 1.86
N PRO A 45 -24.42 0.31 3.04
CA PRO A 45 -23.73 -0.38 4.11
C PRO A 45 -24.49 -1.61 4.66
N ASP A 46 -25.82 -1.63 4.53
CA ASP A 46 -26.70 -2.74 4.86
C ASP A 46 -26.88 -3.73 3.71
N GLN A 47 -26.01 -3.65 2.70
CA GLN A 47 -25.95 -4.54 1.54
C GLN A 47 -27.20 -4.49 0.61
N GLN A 48 -27.98 -3.40 0.68
CA GLN A 48 -29.04 -3.17 -0.29
C GLN A 48 -28.47 -2.67 -1.62
N ILE A 49 -29.06 -3.12 -2.73
CA ILE A 49 -28.65 -2.69 -4.06
C ILE A 49 -29.70 -1.75 -4.63
N GLN A 50 -29.24 -0.56 -4.99
CA GLN A 50 -30.01 0.47 -5.66
C GLN A 50 -29.46 0.69 -7.06
N THR A 51 -30.34 0.93 -8.03
CA THR A 51 -29.98 1.24 -9.42
C THR A 51 -30.52 2.58 -9.83
N GLN A 52 -29.72 3.32 -10.57
CA GLN A 52 -30.13 4.60 -11.16
C GLN A 52 -29.69 4.65 -12.61
N ALA A 53 -30.57 5.06 -13.48
CA ALA A 53 -30.20 5.34 -14.88
C ALA A 53 -29.16 6.47 -14.91
N CYS A 54 -28.17 6.34 -15.76
CA CYS A 54 -27.11 7.34 -15.91
C CYS A 54 -26.81 7.56 -17.40
N PRO A 55 -26.19 8.71 -17.76
CA PRO A 55 -25.71 8.95 -19.12
C PRO A 55 -24.72 7.85 -19.55
N PRO A 56 -24.66 7.52 -20.85
CA PRO A 56 -23.72 6.50 -21.35
C PRO A 56 -22.24 6.81 -21.09
N ASP A 57 -21.91 8.08 -20.98
CA ASP A 57 -20.55 8.61 -20.69
C ASP A 57 -20.25 8.74 -19.20
N ALA A 58 -21.22 8.42 -18.32
CA ALA A 58 -20.98 8.48 -16.88
C ALA A 58 -19.84 7.53 -16.48
N PRO A 59 -18.78 8.02 -15.83
CA PRO A 59 -17.59 7.20 -15.56
C PRO A 59 -17.85 6.15 -14.48
N VAL A 60 -18.68 6.45 -13.47
CA VAL A 60 -18.93 5.58 -12.33
C VAL A 60 -20.03 4.59 -12.64
N LEU A 61 -19.72 3.29 -12.48
CA LEU A 61 -20.68 2.22 -12.66
C LEU A 61 -21.17 1.61 -11.36
N LEU A 62 -20.31 1.54 -10.37
CA LEU A 62 -20.60 0.90 -9.09
C LEU A 62 -20.03 1.71 -7.94
N ARG A 63 -20.88 2.01 -6.96
CA ARG A 63 -20.48 2.54 -5.65
C ARG A 63 -20.78 1.52 -4.57
N HIS A 64 -19.78 1.15 -3.81
CA HIS A 64 -19.91 0.24 -2.67
C HIS A 64 -19.62 1.01 -1.38
N TYR A 65 -20.64 1.26 -0.61
CA TYR A 65 -20.53 1.89 0.71
C TYR A 65 -20.23 0.84 1.77
N LEU A 66 -19.24 1.12 2.59
CA LEU A 66 -18.78 0.26 3.67
C LEU A 66 -19.10 0.92 5.01
N SER A 67 -19.53 0.13 5.99
CA SER A 67 -19.73 0.62 7.35
C SER A 67 -18.38 1.01 7.98
N SER A 68 -18.44 1.87 9.01
CA SER A 68 -17.24 2.27 9.77
C SER A 68 -16.53 1.09 10.44
N ALA A 69 -17.25 0.01 10.73
CA ALA A 69 -16.67 -1.22 11.28
C ALA A 69 -15.89 -2.02 10.23
N SER A 70 -16.31 -1.96 8.97
CA SER A 70 -15.73 -2.76 7.88
C SER A 70 -14.57 -2.06 7.18
N TYR A 71 -14.64 -0.73 7.02
CA TYR A 71 -13.70 -0.01 6.16
C TYR A 71 -12.25 0.01 6.68
N PRO A 72 -11.96 0.37 7.94
CA PRO A 72 -10.58 0.38 8.44
C PRO A 72 -9.99 -1.01 8.65
N GLY A 73 -10.84 -2.04 8.69
CA GLY A 73 -10.44 -3.43 8.93
C GLY A 73 -10.20 -4.24 7.67
N MET A 74 -10.52 -3.71 6.50
CA MET A 74 -10.29 -4.44 5.24
C MET A 74 -8.80 -4.58 4.96
N ALA A 75 -8.34 -5.83 4.92
CA ALA A 75 -7.03 -6.13 4.39
C ALA A 75 -7.00 -5.85 2.87
N PRO A 76 -5.83 -5.52 2.28
CA PRO A 76 -5.72 -5.33 0.84
C PRO A 76 -6.32 -6.46 0.00
N GLY A 77 -6.14 -7.72 0.41
CA GLY A 77 -6.69 -8.89 -0.28
C GLY A 77 -8.20 -9.10 -0.12
N ASP A 78 -8.88 -8.35 0.74
CA ASP A 78 -10.33 -8.45 0.95
C ASP A 78 -11.11 -7.54 -0.01
N ARG A 79 -10.42 -6.75 -0.80
CA ARG A 79 -11.03 -5.85 -1.79
C ARG A 79 -11.37 -6.60 -3.07
N TRP A 80 -12.43 -6.17 -3.72
CA TRP A 80 -12.91 -6.84 -4.93
C TRP A 80 -11.98 -6.70 -6.14
N LEU A 81 -11.21 -5.61 -6.23
CA LEU A 81 -10.17 -5.47 -7.24
C LEU A 81 -8.83 -5.81 -6.60
N ASP A 82 -8.28 -6.96 -6.98
CA ASP A 82 -6.95 -7.38 -6.56
C ASP A 82 -5.89 -6.79 -7.50
N VAL A 83 -4.95 -6.04 -6.95
CA VAL A 83 -3.80 -5.48 -7.67
C VAL A 83 -2.48 -6.11 -7.22
N GLY A 84 -2.56 -7.24 -6.51
CA GLY A 84 -1.42 -8.04 -6.12
C GLY A 84 -0.61 -7.48 -4.96
N GLN A 85 0.64 -7.93 -4.85
CA GLN A 85 1.51 -7.64 -3.70
C GLN A 85 1.81 -6.16 -3.50
N ALA A 86 1.72 -5.36 -4.55
CA ALA A 86 2.02 -3.93 -4.48
C ALA A 86 1.12 -3.16 -3.52
N GLU A 87 -0.11 -3.59 -3.35
CA GLU A 87 -1.04 -2.97 -2.41
C GLU A 87 -0.59 -3.13 -0.95
N TRP A 88 0.07 -4.25 -0.63
CA TRP A 88 0.64 -4.48 0.70
C TRP A 88 1.78 -3.50 1.03
N VAL A 89 2.47 -3.00 0.01
CA VAL A 89 3.59 -2.07 0.14
C VAL A 89 3.12 -0.61 0.17
N LEU A 90 1.97 -0.33 -0.42
CA LEU A 90 1.48 1.04 -0.64
C LEU A 90 1.26 1.81 0.66
N GLU A 91 0.54 1.24 1.62
CA GLU A 91 0.30 1.89 2.92
C GLU A 91 1.62 2.12 3.69
N PRO A 92 2.48 1.09 3.90
CA PRO A 92 3.80 1.31 4.52
C PRO A 92 4.66 2.35 3.80
N TYR A 93 4.61 2.39 2.47
CA TYR A 93 5.36 3.39 1.70
C TYR A 93 4.95 4.82 2.07
N TRP A 94 3.65 5.10 2.07
CA TRP A 94 3.16 6.43 2.40
C TRP A 94 3.38 6.81 3.87
N ILE A 95 3.27 5.84 4.78
CA ILE A 95 3.61 6.04 6.19
C ILE A 95 5.08 6.46 6.34
N LEU A 96 6.00 5.77 5.67
CA LEU A 96 7.42 6.12 5.71
C LEU A 96 7.74 7.42 4.99
N SER A 97 7.04 7.74 3.90
CA SER A 97 7.18 9.04 3.23
C SER A 97 6.78 10.19 4.17
N ALA A 98 5.72 10.03 4.95
CA ALA A 98 5.30 11.03 5.91
C ALA A 98 6.27 11.14 7.10
N ALA A 99 6.82 10.03 7.57
CA ALA A 99 7.90 10.05 8.57
C ALA A 99 9.13 10.80 8.05
N ALA A 100 9.46 10.61 6.76
CA ALA A 100 10.53 11.33 6.09
C ALA A 100 10.28 12.85 6.08
N GLU A 101 9.08 13.28 5.71
CA GLU A 101 8.71 14.70 5.73
C GLU A 101 8.80 15.29 7.13
N GLN A 102 8.29 14.58 8.12
CA GLN A 102 8.22 15.08 9.49
C GLN A 102 9.58 15.18 10.18
N HIS A 103 10.49 14.21 9.93
CA HIS A 103 11.72 14.07 10.71
C HIS A 103 13.01 14.18 9.89
N PHE A 104 12.97 14.04 8.56
CA PHE A 104 14.16 13.88 7.72
C PHE A 104 14.13 14.73 6.44
N GLN A 105 13.42 15.87 6.46
CA GLN A 105 13.36 16.81 5.33
C GLN A 105 12.87 16.16 4.01
N GLY A 106 11.93 15.21 4.13
CA GLY A 106 11.33 14.50 3.00
C GLY A 106 12.19 13.38 2.40
N GLN A 107 13.31 12.99 3.03
CA GLN A 107 14.21 12.00 2.45
C GLN A 107 14.67 10.94 3.46
N LEU A 108 14.64 9.67 3.04
CA LEU A 108 15.22 8.56 3.79
C LEU A 108 16.48 7.99 3.13
N VAL A 109 16.97 8.62 2.06
CA VAL A 109 18.22 8.24 1.40
C VAL A 109 19.41 8.39 2.35
N GLY A 110 20.18 7.32 2.50
CA GLY A 110 21.31 7.30 3.43
C GLY A 110 20.90 7.15 4.91
N ARG A 111 19.64 6.86 5.20
CA ARG A 111 19.13 6.60 6.56
C ARG A 111 19.05 5.11 6.83
N LEU A 112 19.27 4.74 8.09
CA LEU A 112 19.11 3.38 8.59
C LEU A 112 17.78 3.25 9.32
N ILE A 113 16.91 2.36 8.82
CA ILE A 113 15.66 2.00 9.45
C ILE A 113 15.77 0.65 10.13
N LEU A 114 15.34 0.57 11.36
CA LEU A 114 15.21 -0.66 12.13
C LEU A 114 13.74 -1.03 12.29
N GLY A 115 13.42 -2.31 12.10
CA GLY A 115 12.10 -2.83 12.43
C GLY A 115 12.14 -4.32 12.69
N HIS A 116 11.08 -4.83 13.27
CA HIS A 116 10.94 -6.24 13.61
C HIS A 116 9.56 -6.78 13.22
N GLY A 117 9.49 -8.11 13.02
CA GLY A 117 8.26 -8.77 12.62
C GLY A 117 7.96 -8.61 11.14
N LEU A 118 8.15 -9.68 10.39
CA LEU A 118 7.90 -9.77 8.96
C LEU A 118 6.66 -10.57 8.61
N GLY A 119 5.86 -10.93 9.62
CA GLY A 119 4.59 -11.61 9.48
C GLY A 119 3.55 -10.76 8.73
N SER A 120 2.48 -11.42 8.26
CA SER A 120 1.35 -10.73 7.62
C SER A 120 0.56 -9.93 8.67
N PRO A 121 -0.04 -8.78 8.31
CA PRO A 121 -0.16 -8.18 6.99
C PRO A 121 0.87 -7.09 6.68
N ARG A 122 1.69 -6.65 7.63
CA ARG A 122 2.58 -5.49 7.47
C ARG A 122 4.05 -5.83 7.21
N GLY A 123 4.38 -7.09 7.01
CA GLY A 123 5.74 -7.55 6.74
C GLY A 123 6.37 -7.02 5.45
N SER A 124 5.65 -6.21 4.67
CA SER A 124 6.15 -5.54 3.46
C SER A 124 6.90 -4.23 3.75
N TRP A 125 6.93 -3.77 5.01
CA TRP A 125 7.57 -2.51 5.38
C TRP A 125 9.06 -2.39 4.95
N PRO A 126 9.87 -3.48 4.90
CA PRO A 126 11.26 -3.35 4.44
C PRO A 126 11.33 -2.94 2.96
N LEU A 127 10.44 -3.51 2.12
CA LEU A 127 10.36 -3.11 0.72
C LEU A 127 9.87 -1.66 0.59
N ALA A 128 8.91 -1.24 1.40
CA ALA A 128 8.46 0.15 1.44
C ALA A 128 9.56 1.13 1.85
N ALA A 129 10.44 0.72 2.77
CA ALA A 129 11.57 1.52 3.20
C ALA A 129 12.62 1.66 2.08
N THR A 130 12.94 0.59 1.36
CA THR A 130 13.83 0.66 0.19
C THR A 130 13.23 1.49 -0.94
N PHE A 131 11.91 1.47 -1.14
CA PHE A 131 11.22 2.35 -2.08
C PHE A 131 11.36 3.83 -1.68
N ASN A 132 11.47 4.13 -0.40
CA ASN A 132 11.78 5.46 0.12
C ASN A 132 13.29 5.78 0.12
N GLY A 133 14.13 4.88 -0.37
CA GLY A 133 15.57 5.07 -0.49
C GLY A 133 16.40 4.72 0.74
N ALA A 134 15.79 4.13 1.78
CA ALA A 134 16.48 3.78 3.02
C ALA A 134 17.23 2.45 2.95
N ALA A 135 18.23 2.31 3.82
CA ALA A 135 18.79 1.02 4.22
C ALA A 135 18.02 0.48 5.44
N CYS A 136 17.79 -0.84 5.50
CA CYS A 136 16.97 -1.43 6.55
C CYS A 136 17.63 -2.61 7.24
N LEU A 137 17.51 -2.68 8.57
CA LEU A 137 17.68 -3.89 9.36
C LEU A 137 16.30 -4.44 9.75
N ALA A 138 15.95 -5.60 9.21
CA ALA A 138 14.70 -6.28 9.49
C ALA A 138 14.94 -7.50 10.38
N LEU A 139 14.41 -7.47 11.60
CA LEU A 139 14.55 -8.54 12.58
C LEU A 139 13.33 -9.46 12.51
N GLU A 140 13.56 -10.76 12.44
CA GLU A 140 12.52 -11.78 12.46
C GLU A 140 13.02 -13.01 13.20
N SER A 141 12.23 -13.51 14.13
CA SER A 141 12.57 -14.70 14.91
C SER A 141 12.21 -16.01 14.21
N ASP A 142 11.28 -15.96 13.26
CA ASP A 142 10.85 -17.11 12.49
C ASP A 142 11.64 -17.20 11.17
N ALA A 143 12.52 -18.20 11.08
CA ALA A 143 13.34 -18.45 9.91
C ALA A 143 12.55 -18.69 8.63
N GLU A 144 11.37 -19.33 8.73
CA GLU A 144 10.56 -19.63 7.55
C GLU A 144 9.86 -18.35 7.03
N VAL A 145 9.43 -17.47 7.94
CA VAL A 145 8.93 -16.15 7.55
C VAL A 145 10.04 -15.35 6.85
N LEU A 146 11.23 -15.33 7.42
CA LEU A 146 12.38 -14.62 6.83
C LEU A 146 12.71 -15.13 5.42
N LYS A 147 12.81 -16.45 5.24
CA LYS A 147 13.03 -17.09 3.93
C LYS A 147 11.90 -16.79 2.93
N ALA A 148 10.64 -16.77 3.41
CA ALA A 148 9.52 -16.42 2.55
C ALA A 148 9.62 -14.98 2.05
N ARG A 149 10.02 -14.02 2.92
CA ARG A 149 10.21 -12.62 2.52
C ARG A 149 11.39 -12.43 1.57
N LEU A 150 12.48 -13.19 1.75
CA LEU A 150 13.59 -13.21 0.80
C LEU A 150 13.13 -13.70 -0.59
N ARG A 151 12.40 -14.82 -0.65
CA ARG A 151 11.85 -15.34 -1.91
C ARG A 151 10.88 -14.38 -2.59
N GLN A 152 10.07 -13.66 -1.81
CA GLN A 152 9.18 -12.61 -2.31
C GLN A 152 9.94 -11.33 -2.71
N GLY A 153 11.23 -11.24 -2.35
CA GLY A 153 12.06 -10.08 -2.58
C GLY A 153 11.66 -8.86 -1.74
N TRP A 154 11.03 -9.06 -0.59
CA TRP A 154 10.76 -8.00 0.37
C TRP A 154 11.96 -7.64 1.21
N ILE A 155 12.95 -8.55 1.28
CA ILE A 155 14.30 -8.31 1.77
C ILE A 155 15.31 -8.72 0.69
N ASP A 156 16.45 -8.06 0.65
CA ASP A 156 17.48 -8.31 -0.37
C ASP A 156 18.49 -9.37 0.07
N PHE A 157 18.80 -9.41 1.36
CA PHE A 157 19.76 -10.34 1.95
C PHE A 157 19.24 -10.93 3.25
N GLN A 158 19.56 -12.17 3.50
CA GLN A 158 19.45 -12.81 4.80
C GLN A 158 20.86 -13.09 5.34
N VAL A 159 21.09 -12.73 6.59
CA VAL A 159 22.34 -13.01 7.31
C VAL A 159 22.04 -13.63 8.66
N ASN A 160 23.03 -14.34 9.23
CA ASN A 160 22.89 -15.06 10.48
C ASN A 160 23.55 -14.33 11.66
N HIS A 161 24.35 -13.30 11.40
CA HIS A 161 25.11 -12.59 12.41
C HIS A 161 24.89 -11.08 12.33
N LEU A 162 24.69 -10.45 13.48
CA LEU A 162 24.48 -9.01 13.58
C LEU A 162 25.66 -8.21 13.01
N ASP A 163 26.90 -8.63 13.27
CA ASP A 163 28.09 -7.93 12.77
C ASP A 163 28.16 -7.90 11.25
N GLU A 164 27.72 -8.99 10.59
CA GLU A 164 27.62 -9.04 9.14
C GLU A 164 26.55 -8.08 8.62
N ALA A 165 25.36 -8.09 9.25
CA ALA A 165 24.29 -7.15 8.92
C ALA A 165 24.78 -5.71 9.03
N LEU A 166 25.41 -5.35 10.13
CA LEU A 166 25.90 -4.01 10.38
C LEU A 166 26.98 -3.57 9.38
N ARG A 167 27.89 -4.50 8.99
CA ARG A 167 28.91 -4.22 7.97
C ARG A 167 28.27 -3.88 6.62
N ILE A 168 27.28 -4.65 6.19
CA ILE A 168 26.54 -4.40 4.94
C ILE A 168 25.81 -3.06 5.01
N LEU A 169 25.04 -2.85 6.07
CA LEU A 169 24.22 -1.65 6.26
C LEU A 169 25.05 -0.37 6.38
N LYS A 170 26.14 -0.39 7.13
CA LYS A 170 27.07 0.76 7.24
C LYS A 170 27.62 1.17 5.87
N ASN A 171 27.95 0.20 5.02
CA ASN A 171 28.41 0.49 3.67
C ASN A 171 27.27 1.04 2.79
N ALA A 172 26.07 0.48 2.90
CA ALA A 172 24.90 0.93 2.17
C ALA A 172 24.49 2.38 2.53
N VAL A 173 24.42 2.69 3.81
CA VAL A 173 24.14 4.06 4.30
C VAL A 173 25.18 5.05 3.77
N ARG A 174 26.48 4.72 3.87
CA ARG A 174 27.55 5.58 3.34
C ARG A 174 27.44 5.82 1.83
N LYS A 175 27.00 4.80 1.09
CA LYS A 175 26.81 4.88 -0.37
C LYS A 175 25.43 5.39 -0.77
N GLN A 176 24.58 5.73 0.19
CA GLN A 176 23.19 6.12 -0.05
C GLN A 176 22.41 5.07 -0.87
N GLN A 177 22.69 3.80 -0.63
CA GLN A 177 22.09 2.69 -1.33
C GLN A 177 20.93 2.13 -0.51
N ALA A 178 19.76 2.06 -1.14
CA ALA A 178 18.59 1.40 -0.57
C ALA A 178 18.80 -0.12 -0.59
N ILE A 179 18.71 -0.74 0.57
CA ILE A 179 18.93 -2.18 0.75
C ILE A 179 18.27 -2.67 2.02
N THR A 180 17.77 -3.88 2.00
CA THR A 180 17.24 -4.54 3.20
C THR A 180 18.05 -5.76 3.57
N VAL A 181 18.50 -5.80 4.83
CA VAL A 181 19.15 -6.96 5.44
C VAL A 181 18.20 -7.56 6.48
N GLY A 182 17.77 -8.80 6.25
CA GLY A 182 17.02 -9.59 7.20
C GLY A 182 17.97 -10.37 8.11
N LEU A 183 17.71 -10.31 9.41
CA LEU A 183 18.47 -11.04 10.43
C LEU A 183 17.51 -11.94 11.22
N GLU A 184 17.80 -13.24 11.25
CA GLU A 184 17.12 -14.17 12.13
C GLU A 184 17.59 -13.94 13.57
N ALA A 185 16.76 -13.26 14.36
CA ALA A 185 17.13 -12.85 15.70
C ALA A 185 15.94 -12.50 16.57
N ASP A 186 16.13 -12.63 17.89
CA ASP A 186 15.24 -12.02 18.86
C ASP A 186 15.36 -10.50 18.82
N ALA A 187 14.22 -9.81 18.65
CA ALA A 187 14.20 -8.37 18.50
C ALA A 187 14.64 -7.64 19.78
N ALA A 188 14.19 -8.08 20.95
CA ALA A 188 14.50 -7.41 22.21
C ALA A 188 15.99 -7.48 22.52
N GLN A 189 16.61 -8.65 22.36
CA GLN A 189 18.05 -8.86 22.58
C GLN A 189 18.88 -8.07 21.57
N THR A 190 18.47 -8.08 20.30
CA THR A 190 19.21 -7.39 19.24
C THR A 190 19.15 -5.88 19.41
N ILE A 191 17.98 -5.32 19.71
CA ILE A 191 17.80 -3.89 19.95
C ILE A 191 18.59 -3.42 21.18
N ALA A 192 18.55 -4.19 22.27
CA ALA A 192 19.38 -3.90 23.44
C ALA A 192 20.89 -3.95 23.12
N THR A 193 21.31 -4.88 22.27
CA THR A 193 22.71 -4.98 21.82
C THR A 193 23.09 -3.77 20.98
N LEU A 194 22.26 -3.34 20.02
CA LEU A 194 22.50 -2.14 19.20
C LEU A 194 22.70 -0.90 20.08
N ALA A 195 21.80 -0.69 21.04
CA ALA A 195 21.92 0.42 21.98
C ALA A 195 23.23 0.36 22.80
N ARG A 196 23.60 -0.83 23.29
CA ARG A 196 24.82 -1.03 24.09
C ARG A 196 26.09 -0.77 23.30
N ILE A 197 26.14 -1.14 22.02
CA ILE A 197 27.31 -0.92 21.16
C ILE A 197 27.32 0.44 20.46
N GLY A 198 26.33 1.28 20.73
CA GLY A 198 26.23 2.64 20.16
C GLY A 198 25.87 2.67 18.68
N VAL A 199 25.22 1.64 18.15
CA VAL A 199 24.65 1.66 16.78
C VAL A 199 23.24 2.23 16.86
N VAL A 200 23.08 3.44 16.34
CA VAL A 200 21.85 4.22 16.42
C VAL A 200 21.18 4.27 15.05
N PRO A 201 20.08 3.52 14.82
CA PRO A 201 19.27 3.70 13.63
C PRO A 201 18.64 5.10 13.62
N ASP A 202 18.47 5.69 12.43
CA ASP A 202 17.77 6.98 12.30
C ASP A 202 16.29 6.85 12.70
N LEU A 203 15.64 5.75 12.33
CA LEU A 203 14.24 5.47 12.58
C LEU A 203 14.06 4.02 13.07
N ALA A 204 13.28 3.82 14.11
CA ALA A 204 12.85 2.49 14.55
C ALA A 204 11.33 2.37 14.48
N LEU A 205 10.87 1.31 13.77
CA LEU A 205 9.46 1.03 13.59
C LEU A 205 8.91 0.22 14.76
N VAL A 206 7.82 0.69 15.34
CA VAL A 206 7.14 0.04 16.44
C VAL A 206 5.79 -0.46 15.95
N PHE A 207 5.58 -1.77 15.98
CA PHE A 207 4.34 -2.40 15.52
C PHE A 207 3.41 -2.71 16.69
N ASN A 208 2.23 -2.12 16.70
CA ASN A 208 1.26 -2.25 17.79
C ASN A 208 0.23 -3.39 17.57
N ARG A 209 0.45 -4.29 16.63
CA ARG A 209 -0.62 -5.20 16.19
C ARG A 209 -0.70 -6.53 16.93
N ASP A 210 0.35 -6.96 17.60
CA ASP A 210 0.25 -8.11 18.48
C ASP A 210 -0.29 -7.67 19.83
N GLU A 211 -1.61 -7.68 19.94
CA GLU A 211 -2.31 -7.28 21.17
C GLU A 211 -1.96 -8.17 22.36
N SER A 212 -1.33 -9.31 22.14
CA SER A 212 -1.05 -10.28 23.19
C SER A 212 0.42 -10.40 23.63
N ALA A 213 1.41 -10.24 22.76
CA ALA A 213 2.81 -10.51 23.11
C ALA A 213 3.71 -9.27 23.15
N SER A 214 3.80 -8.48 22.06
CA SER A 214 4.80 -7.40 21.98
C SER A 214 4.44 -6.15 22.81
N ARG A 215 3.17 -5.95 23.16
CA ARG A 215 2.77 -4.85 24.08
C ARG A 215 3.36 -5.02 25.47
N HIS A 216 3.64 -6.24 25.86
CA HIS A 216 4.04 -6.59 27.22
C HIS A 216 5.49 -7.02 27.33
N ASP A 217 6.28 -6.95 26.26
CA ASP A 217 7.72 -7.21 26.36
C ASP A 217 8.48 -6.01 26.94
N PRO A 218 8.80 -6.03 28.24
CA PRO A 218 9.49 -4.95 28.89
C PRO A 218 10.94 -4.80 28.37
N ALA A 219 11.56 -5.88 27.88
CA ALA A 219 12.92 -5.86 27.37
C ALA A 219 12.97 -5.14 26.01
N LEU A 220 12.03 -5.43 25.11
CA LEU A 220 11.88 -4.72 23.83
C LEU A 220 11.64 -3.23 24.07
N ARG A 221 10.75 -2.89 25.03
CA ARG A 221 10.50 -1.49 25.39
C ARG A 221 11.73 -0.78 25.92
N ALA A 222 12.47 -1.42 26.82
CA ALA A 222 13.69 -0.85 27.40
C ALA A 222 14.75 -0.61 26.31
N GLY A 223 14.92 -1.56 25.38
CA GLY A 223 15.83 -1.42 24.26
C GLY A 223 15.46 -0.27 23.33
N LEU A 224 14.18 -0.16 22.95
CA LEU A 224 13.70 0.94 22.11
C LEU A 224 13.87 2.31 22.78
N ARG A 225 13.56 2.42 24.08
CA ARG A 225 13.84 3.66 24.84
C ARG A 225 15.32 4.01 24.92
N ALA A 226 16.19 3.00 25.04
CA ALA A 226 17.63 3.22 25.01
C ALA A 226 18.08 3.79 23.66
N LEU A 227 17.55 3.29 22.54
CA LEU A 227 17.80 3.84 21.20
C LEU A 227 17.23 5.27 21.05
N GLU A 228 16.03 5.52 21.55
CA GLU A 228 15.43 6.86 21.57
C GLU A 228 16.29 7.87 22.30
N ASN A 229 16.81 7.52 23.47
CA ASN A 229 17.75 8.36 24.24
C ASN A 229 19.07 8.62 23.52
N LEU A 230 19.45 7.76 22.57
CA LEU A 230 20.61 7.92 21.70
C LEU A 230 20.29 8.72 20.43
N GLY A 231 19.03 9.09 20.18
CA GLY A 231 18.61 9.91 19.06
C GLY A 231 17.82 9.20 17.97
N THR A 232 17.49 7.92 18.13
CA THR A 232 16.59 7.21 17.20
C THR A 232 15.18 7.78 17.29
N VAL A 233 14.57 8.08 16.16
CA VAL A 233 13.14 8.43 16.09
C VAL A 233 12.32 7.13 16.21
N LEU A 234 11.47 7.03 17.24
CA LEU A 234 10.52 5.93 17.36
C LEU A 234 9.24 6.28 16.62
N PHE A 235 8.82 5.39 15.72
CA PHE A 235 7.68 5.63 14.86
C PHE A 235 6.72 4.45 14.91
N ALA A 236 5.49 4.72 15.37
CA ALA A 236 4.50 3.67 15.54
C ALA A 236 3.69 3.45 14.26
N PHE A 237 3.77 2.25 13.71
CA PHE A 237 2.82 1.73 12.75
C PHE A 237 1.54 1.32 13.49
N ALA A 238 0.84 2.30 14.06
CA ALA A 238 -0.30 2.04 14.92
C ALA A 238 -1.62 2.32 14.22
N SER A 239 -2.63 1.49 14.52
CA SER A 239 -4.02 1.91 14.36
C SER A 239 -4.32 3.07 15.34
N PRO A 240 -5.16 4.05 14.99
CA PRO A 240 -5.57 5.13 15.90
C PRO A 240 -6.09 4.65 17.26
N ARG A 241 -6.66 3.43 17.30
CA ARG A 241 -7.17 2.80 18.54
C ARG A 241 -6.06 2.29 19.46
N SER A 242 -4.85 2.13 18.98
CA SER A 242 -3.72 1.60 19.76
C SER A 242 -2.65 2.66 20.10
N ALA A 243 -2.89 3.91 19.79
CA ALA A 243 -1.95 5.03 19.97
C ALA A 243 -1.47 5.26 21.41
N GLY A 244 -2.23 4.83 22.42
CA GLY A 244 -1.85 5.01 23.82
C GLY A 244 -0.84 3.99 24.37
N ALA A 245 -0.42 3.01 23.57
CA ALA A 245 0.37 1.89 24.08
C ALA A 245 1.87 2.16 24.23
N TRP A 246 2.41 3.16 23.52
CA TRP A 246 3.83 3.50 23.54
C TRP A 246 4.03 4.98 23.88
N PRO A 247 4.34 5.31 25.13
CA PRO A 247 4.69 6.70 25.50
C PRO A 247 5.92 7.15 24.72
N GLY A 248 5.83 8.31 24.07
CA GLY A 248 6.91 8.88 23.26
C GLY A 248 6.84 8.57 21.76
N CYS A 249 6.12 7.52 21.33
CA CYS A 249 5.86 7.32 19.91
C CYS A 249 4.74 8.22 19.42
N VAL A 250 5.01 8.98 18.38
CA VAL A 250 3.93 9.66 17.65
C VAL A 250 3.23 8.60 16.80
N PRO A 251 1.96 8.27 17.10
CA PRO A 251 1.22 7.37 16.25
C PRO A 251 0.99 8.04 14.91
N TYR A 252 1.38 7.37 13.83
CA TYR A 252 1.00 7.85 12.52
C TYR A 252 -0.45 7.46 12.25
N ASP A 253 -1.29 8.46 12.18
CA ASP A 253 -2.68 8.33 11.79
C ASP A 253 -2.82 8.73 10.32
N LEU A 254 -3.14 7.77 9.46
CA LEU A 254 -3.46 8.03 8.05
C LEU A 254 -4.74 8.84 7.87
N GLN A 255 -5.62 8.91 8.88
CA GLN A 255 -6.91 9.58 8.78
C GLN A 255 -6.81 11.05 8.34
N PRO A 256 -5.87 11.86 8.82
CA PRO A 256 -5.74 13.24 8.35
C PRO A 256 -5.44 13.34 6.85
N MET A 257 -4.64 12.43 6.30
CA MET A 257 -4.33 12.39 4.86
C MET A 257 -5.55 11.97 4.05
N LEU A 258 -6.24 10.94 4.52
CA LEU A 258 -7.44 10.42 3.88
C LEU A 258 -8.59 11.43 3.93
N ARG A 259 -8.75 12.19 5.03
CA ARG A 259 -9.73 13.30 5.14
C ARG A 259 -9.40 14.46 4.21
N ARG A 260 -8.15 14.69 3.87
CA ARG A 260 -7.73 15.67 2.85
C ARG A 260 -7.94 15.16 1.41
N GLY A 261 -8.52 13.97 1.25
CA GLY A 261 -8.80 13.37 -0.04
C GLY A 261 -7.62 12.59 -0.64
N LEU A 262 -6.51 12.45 0.08
CA LEU A 262 -5.45 11.52 -0.31
C LEU A 262 -5.94 10.10 -0.03
N GLY A 263 -6.08 9.30 -1.06
CA GLY A 263 -6.61 7.95 -0.90
C GLY A 263 -6.15 7.00 -1.98
N PRO A 264 -6.31 5.69 -1.72
CA PRO A 264 -5.93 4.65 -2.64
C PRO A 264 -6.72 4.74 -3.94
N LEU A 265 -6.02 4.72 -5.05
CA LEU A 265 -6.52 4.48 -6.38
C LEU A 265 -5.86 3.22 -6.92
N ARG A 266 -6.64 2.34 -7.51
CA ARG A 266 -6.17 1.13 -8.17
C ARG A 266 -6.66 1.10 -9.59
N TRP A 267 -5.83 0.61 -10.51
CA TRP A 267 -6.27 0.35 -11.87
C TRP A 267 -5.73 -0.98 -12.38
N LEU A 268 -6.47 -1.55 -13.30
CA LEU A 268 -6.17 -2.80 -13.97
C LEU A 268 -6.47 -2.63 -15.47
N ILE A 269 -5.51 -3.01 -16.30
CA ILE A 269 -5.64 -3.04 -17.75
C ILE A 269 -5.39 -4.49 -18.20
N PRO A 270 -6.41 -5.35 -18.25
CA PRO A 270 -6.24 -6.80 -18.36
C PRO A 270 -5.42 -7.27 -19.55
N GLN A 271 -5.42 -6.50 -20.64
CA GLN A 271 -4.73 -6.82 -21.88
C GLN A 271 -3.39 -6.09 -22.05
N ALA A 272 -3.01 -5.21 -21.10
CA ALA A 272 -1.74 -4.50 -21.20
C ALA A 272 -0.55 -5.42 -20.91
N GLY A 273 0.47 -5.28 -21.74
CA GLY A 273 1.76 -5.92 -21.52
C GLY A 273 2.67 -5.10 -20.58
N PRO A 274 3.80 -5.66 -20.13
CA PRO A 274 4.76 -4.95 -19.27
C PRO A 274 5.26 -3.63 -19.87
N ARG A 275 5.38 -3.55 -21.20
CA ARG A 275 5.82 -2.33 -21.91
C ARG A 275 4.79 -1.20 -21.81
N ASP A 276 3.50 -1.53 -21.94
CA ASP A 276 2.41 -0.56 -21.87
C ASP A 276 2.33 0.03 -20.46
N MET A 277 2.42 -0.82 -19.45
CA MET A 277 2.42 -0.41 -18.06
C MET A 277 3.64 0.45 -17.70
N THR A 278 4.84 0.09 -18.17
CA THR A 278 6.06 0.88 -17.94
C THR A 278 5.97 2.27 -18.60
N ARG A 279 5.39 2.34 -19.79
CA ARG A 279 5.19 3.62 -20.50
C ARG A 279 4.19 4.50 -19.74
N LEU A 280 3.06 3.93 -19.28
CA LEU A 280 2.09 4.67 -18.50
C LEU A 280 2.68 5.18 -17.18
N ASP A 281 3.42 4.35 -16.46
CA ASP A 281 4.09 4.75 -15.22
C ASP A 281 5.09 5.89 -15.44
N ALA A 282 5.85 5.85 -16.55
CA ALA A 282 6.77 6.91 -16.90
C ALA A 282 6.03 8.25 -17.18
N ARG A 283 4.95 8.20 -17.95
CA ARG A 283 4.11 9.38 -18.22
C ARG A 283 3.50 9.96 -16.95
N LEU A 284 3.03 9.11 -16.05
CA LEU A 284 2.49 9.55 -14.76
C LEU A 284 3.59 10.13 -13.86
N ALA A 285 4.77 9.53 -13.82
CA ALA A 285 5.90 10.04 -13.04
C ALA A 285 6.38 11.41 -13.56
N GLU A 286 6.36 11.64 -14.87
CA GLU A 286 6.63 12.96 -15.47
C GLU A 286 5.57 13.99 -15.07
N THR A 287 4.30 13.60 -15.06
CA THR A 287 3.18 14.48 -14.68
C THR A 287 3.26 14.90 -13.22
N PHE A 288 3.72 13.99 -12.34
CA PHE A 288 3.80 14.21 -10.90
C PHE A 288 5.22 14.50 -10.40
N VAL A 289 6.11 14.98 -11.26
CA VAL A 289 7.52 15.23 -10.89
C VAL A 289 7.68 16.17 -9.70
N ALA A 290 6.75 17.09 -9.48
CA ALA A 290 6.76 18.00 -8.34
C ALA A 290 6.40 17.29 -7.01
N ASP A 291 5.70 16.17 -7.05
CA ASP A 291 5.42 15.32 -5.89
C ASP A 291 6.47 14.19 -5.84
N MET A 292 7.56 14.45 -5.15
CA MET A 292 8.70 13.52 -5.08
C MET A 292 8.33 12.12 -4.54
N PRO A 293 7.49 11.96 -3.49
CA PRO A 293 7.05 10.65 -3.05
C PRO A 293 6.26 9.90 -4.12
N LEU A 294 5.32 10.57 -4.80
CA LEU A 294 4.50 9.94 -5.84
C LEU A 294 5.32 9.55 -7.06
N ALA A 295 6.16 10.44 -7.57
CA ALA A 295 7.05 10.15 -8.70
C ALA A 295 8.00 8.98 -8.38
N ARG A 296 8.59 8.96 -7.20
CA ARG A 296 9.46 7.86 -6.72
C ARG A 296 8.71 6.55 -6.64
N TRP A 297 7.49 6.55 -6.10
CA TRP A 297 6.64 5.36 -6.05
C TRP A 297 6.41 4.78 -7.44
N LEU A 298 5.95 5.59 -8.40
CA LEU A 298 5.67 5.14 -9.76
C LEU A 298 6.91 4.57 -10.47
N GLN A 299 8.05 5.25 -10.36
CA GLN A 299 9.32 4.80 -10.94
C GLN A 299 9.82 3.49 -10.32
N THR A 300 9.72 3.36 -9.00
CA THR A 300 10.20 2.18 -8.28
C THR A 300 9.26 1.00 -8.48
N TYR A 301 7.95 1.26 -8.50
CA TYR A 301 6.92 0.27 -8.79
C TYR A 301 7.17 -0.38 -10.15
N SER A 302 7.35 0.43 -11.19
CA SER A 302 7.57 -0.04 -12.55
C SER A 302 8.78 -0.97 -12.68
N ARG A 303 9.84 -0.70 -11.92
CA ARG A 303 11.05 -1.54 -11.90
C ARG A 303 10.83 -2.84 -11.15
N ARG A 304 10.19 -2.78 -9.97
CA ARG A 304 10.09 -3.89 -9.04
C ARG A 304 9.01 -4.90 -9.41
N PHE A 305 7.88 -4.42 -9.92
CA PHE A 305 6.72 -5.23 -10.27
C PHE A 305 6.52 -5.37 -11.77
N ARG A 306 7.57 -5.14 -12.55
CA ARG A 306 7.52 -5.20 -14.02
C ARG A 306 6.98 -6.54 -14.54
N ASP A 307 7.37 -7.62 -13.88
CA ASP A 307 7.02 -8.98 -14.28
C ASP A 307 5.79 -9.52 -13.51
N ALA A 308 5.05 -8.63 -12.81
CA ALA A 308 3.81 -9.03 -12.17
C ALA A 308 2.82 -9.57 -13.21
N LEU A 309 2.23 -10.73 -12.91
CA LEU A 309 1.30 -11.41 -13.82
C LEU A 309 0.03 -10.59 -14.10
N ILE A 310 -0.30 -9.66 -13.21
CA ILE A 310 -1.48 -8.81 -13.32
C ILE A 310 -1.03 -7.41 -13.74
N PRO A 311 -1.45 -6.89 -14.89
CA PRO A 311 -1.11 -5.54 -15.34
C PRO A 311 -1.92 -4.50 -14.55
N SER A 312 -1.59 -4.32 -13.31
CA SER A 312 -2.31 -3.50 -12.35
C SER A 312 -1.37 -2.57 -11.58
N ARG A 313 -1.93 -1.52 -11.02
CA ARG A 313 -1.21 -0.55 -10.18
C ARG A 313 -2.08 -0.10 -9.01
N ALA A 314 -1.41 0.27 -7.94
CA ALA A 314 -2.01 0.98 -6.82
C ALA A 314 -1.18 2.22 -6.49
N VAL A 315 -1.85 3.33 -6.16
CA VAL A 315 -1.22 4.61 -5.84
C VAL A 315 -2.13 5.40 -4.91
N TRP A 316 -1.58 6.33 -4.15
CA TRP A 316 -2.38 7.30 -3.40
C TRP A 316 -2.33 8.65 -4.08
N LEU A 317 -3.50 9.23 -4.35
CA LEU A 317 -3.66 10.51 -5.02
C LEU A 317 -4.63 11.39 -4.23
N ASP A 318 -4.35 12.69 -4.17
CA ASP A 318 -5.35 13.67 -3.79
C ASP A 318 -6.33 13.97 -4.94
N ALA A 319 -7.28 14.87 -4.71
CA ALA A 319 -8.32 15.17 -5.71
C ALA A 319 -7.74 15.81 -6.99
N ASN A 320 -6.74 16.67 -6.86
CA ASN A 320 -6.11 17.36 -8.00
C ASN A 320 -5.23 16.39 -8.79
N GLN A 321 -4.45 15.57 -8.09
CA GLN A 321 -3.64 14.51 -8.68
C GLN A 321 -4.51 13.48 -9.39
N PHE A 322 -5.67 13.12 -8.83
CA PHE A 322 -6.62 12.22 -9.47
C PHE A 322 -7.17 12.81 -10.77
N ALA A 323 -7.53 14.10 -10.81
CA ALA A 323 -7.98 14.76 -12.04
C ALA A 323 -6.88 14.79 -13.11
N ALA A 324 -5.64 15.10 -12.73
CA ALA A 324 -4.49 15.04 -13.63
C ALA A 324 -4.25 13.62 -14.16
N TRP A 325 -4.33 12.60 -13.29
CA TRP A 325 -4.21 11.20 -13.68
C TRP A 325 -5.30 10.79 -14.69
N GLN A 326 -6.56 11.20 -14.47
CA GLN A 326 -7.65 10.93 -15.42
C GLN A 326 -7.36 11.55 -16.79
N THR A 327 -6.82 12.76 -16.83
CA THR A 327 -6.47 13.46 -18.08
C THR A 327 -5.38 12.70 -18.85
N VAL A 328 -4.32 12.26 -18.16
CA VAL A 328 -3.25 11.47 -18.80
C VAL A 328 -3.81 10.15 -19.34
N LEU A 329 -4.60 9.45 -18.54
CA LEU A 329 -5.18 8.16 -18.92
C LEU A 329 -6.12 8.29 -20.12
N ALA A 330 -7.00 9.31 -20.12
CA ALA A 330 -7.88 9.59 -21.24
C ALA A 330 -7.10 9.88 -22.53
N GLY A 331 -5.99 10.63 -22.44
CA GLY A 331 -5.09 10.89 -23.55
C GLY A 331 -4.46 9.62 -24.12
N GLU A 332 -3.96 8.74 -23.25
CA GLU A 332 -3.34 7.46 -23.66
C GLU A 332 -4.35 6.50 -24.29
N ILE A 333 -5.60 6.47 -23.81
CA ILE A 333 -6.70 5.66 -24.39
C ILE A 333 -7.05 6.24 -25.77
N SER A 334 -7.28 7.55 -25.89
CA SER A 334 -7.66 8.20 -27.15
C SER A 334 -6.58 8.06 -28.22
N ALA A 335 -5.32 8.05 -27.82
CA ALA A 335 -4.19 7.79 -28.72
C ALA A 335 -4.01 6.29 -29.06
N ARG A 336 -4.87 5.40 -28.55
CA ARG A 336 -4.76 3.94 -28.67
C ARG A 336 -3.42 3.37 -28.18
N ASN A 337 -2.84 4.05 -27.19
CA ASN A 337 -1.60 3.61 -26.56
C ASN A 337 -1.83 2.54 -25.49
N LEU A 338 -3.06 2.40 -25.01
CA LEU A 338 -3.45 1.40 -24.02
C LEU A 338 -4.53 0.49 -24.57
N PRO A 339 -4.45 -0.82 -24.32
CA PRO A 339 -5.53 -1.74 -24.68
C PRO A 339 -6.73 -1.58 -23.75
N ASP A 340 -7.91 -1.77 -24.32
CA ASP A 340 -9.19 -1.79 -23.60
C ASP A 340 -9.43 -3.16 -22.93
N PRO A 341 -10.21 -3.23 -21.87
CA PRO A 341 -10.77 -2.14 -21.06
C PRO A 341 -9.80 -1.66 -19.98
N VAL A 342 -9.98 -0.44 -19.51
CA VAL A 342 -9.30 0.08 -18.32
C VAL A 342 -10.32 0.14 -17.17
N LEU A 343 -10.08 -0.68 -16.15
CA LEU A 343 -10.84 -0.65 -14.91
C LEU A 343 -10.04 0.06 -13.83
N PHE A 344 -10.65 0.96 -13.10
CA PHE A 344 -10.06 1.50 -11.87
C PHE A 344 -11.09 1.62 -10.74
N CYS A 345 -10.59 1.65 -9.51
CA CYS A 345 -11.41 1.91 -8.34
C CYS A 345 -10.70 2.90 -7.42
N ARG A 346 -11.48 3.72 -6.73
CA ARG A 346 -11.01 4.69 -5.76
C ARG A 346 -11.70 4.46 -4.43
N ASP A 347 -10.90 4.44 -3.37
CA ASP A 347 -11.41 4.45 -2.00
C ASP A 347 -11.58 5.91 -1.57
N GLU A 348 -12.71 6.20 -0.95
CA GLU A 348 -13.03 7.50 -0.38
C GLU A 348 -13.48 7.30 1.06
N ILE A 349 -12.83 7.98 2.00
CA ILE A 349 -13.21 7.95 3.40
C ILE A 349 -14.34 8.94 3.63
N GLN A 350 -15.31 8.52 4.41
CA GLN A 350 -16.42 9.31 4.90
C GLN A 350 -16.44 9.29 6.42
N GLU A 351 -17.15 10.23 7.03
CA GLU A 351 -17.22 10.42 8.50
C GLU A 351 -17.66 9.14 9.23
N HIS A 352 -18.56 8.35 8.63
CA HIS A 352 -19.15 7.15 9.23
C HIS A 352 -18.88 5.89 8.42
N GLY A 353 -17.75 5.81 7.72
CA GLY A 353 -17.38 4.64 6.93
C GLY A 353 -16.50 4.99 5.74
N GLY A 354 -16.71 4.30 4.64
CA GLY A 354 -15.98 4.50 3.41
C GLY A 354 -16.82 4.17 2.19
N ARG A 355 -16.33 4.58 1.04
CA ARG A 355 -16.93 4.25 -0.25
C ARG A 355 -15.84 3.81 -1.20
N ILE A 356 -16.06 2.71 -1.91
CA ILE A 356 -15.24 2.29 -3.04
C ILE A 356 -16.06 2.52 -4.32
N SER A 357 -15.52 3.33 -5.22
CA SER A 357 -16.14 3.62 -6.51
C SER A 357 -15.37 2.90 -7.60
N TYR A 358 -16.10 2.15 -8.45
CA TYR A 358 -15.56 1.39 -9.56
C TYR A 358 -15.95 2.05 -10.88
N PHE A 359 -14.97 2.16 -11.77
CA PHE A 359 -15.08 2.86 -13.04
C PHE A 359 -14.55 1.95 -14.16
N VAL A 360 -15.19 1.99 -15.30
CA VAL A 360 -14.66 1.38 -16.53
C VAL A 360 -14.64 2.45 -17.60
N PHE A 361 -13.48 2.71 -18.17
CA PHE A 361 -13.40 3.55 -19.36
C PHE A 361 -14.03 2.79 -20.53
N PRO A 362 -14.93 3.43 -21.30
CA PRO A 362 -15.47 2.84 -22.49
C PRO A 362 -14.36 2.64 -23.52
N SER A 363 -14.47 1.57 -24.28
CA SER A 363 -13.71 1.39 -25.51
C SER A 363 -14.01 2.57 -26.44
N ALA A 364 -12.99 3.18 -26.98
CA ALA A 364 -13.12 4.28 -27.92
C ALA A 364 -13.78 3.81 -29.24
#